data_530dca5979873e4fd90f33bbb03688df
#
_entry.id   530dca5979873e4fd90f33bbb03688df
#
_cell.length_a   1.000
_cell.length_b   1.000
_cell.length_c   1.000
_cell.angle_alpha   90.00
_cell.angle_beta   90.00
_cell.angle_gamma   90.00
#
_symmetry.space_group_name_H-M   'P 1'
#
loop_
_entity.id
_entity.type
_entity.pdbx_description
1 polymer ?
#
loop_
_entity_poly.entity_id
_entity_poly.type
_entity_poly.pdbx_seq_one_letter_code
_entity_poly.pdbx_strand_id
1 'polypeptide(L)'
;MTTQAGKTAGWRKTAMQATVGAIAGAGGMSVGLTLAEGQGGVDWAPSSIILFGVGFIFALMGLFVGLGTAAPNLVGRRLLNVADAEEIVEERSSMGASSACCLVLGAALMLLAYSVAAGAAALVSPAAAYWILLVVLGGFTAVSLWMWQSFDELWRQLTVEISAITGNVMMLVAIVWGGAAAAELTAGPQPLDLVSLAFGSMLLACFVAAGRRGMMAPR
;
A
#
# COMPACT_ATOMS: atom_id res chain seq x y z
N MET A 1 -40.67 8.93 6.70
CA MET A 1 -40.19 8.72 5.30
C MET A 1 -38.88 9.49 5.02
N THR A 2 -37.86 9.45 5.91
CA THR A 2 -36.65 10.31 5.79
C THR A 2 -35.33 9.51 5.74
N THR A 3 -35.38 8.18 5.57
CA THR A 3 -34.18 7.31 5.69
C THR A 3 -33.51 6.93 4.36
N GLN A 4 -34.08 7.22 3.20
CA GLN A 4 -33.48 6.84 1.90
C GLN A 4 -32.55 7.91 1.30
N ALA A 5 -32.79 9.19 1.56
CA ALA A 5 -31.98 10.27 0.97
C ALA A 5 -30.53 10.30 1.51
N GLY A 6 -30.33 9.92 2.78
CA GLY A 6 -28.99 9.87 3.40
C GLY A 6 -28.08 8.75 2.87
N LYS A 7 -28.67 7.59 2.52
CA LYS A 7 -27.88 6.45 1.96
C LYS A 7 -27.36 6.70 0.55
N THR A 8 -28.12 7.42 -0.29
CA THR A 8 -27.73 7.72 -1.67
C THR A 8 -26.64 8.80 -1.74
N ALA A 9 -26.63 9.76 -0.81
CA ALA A 9 -25.59 10.79 -0.74
C ALA A 9 -24.24 10.21 -0.31
N GLY A 10 -24.23 9.29 0.66
CA GLY A 10 -23.01 8.60 1.12
C GLY A 10 -22.36 7.76 0.02
N TRP A 11 -23.15 6.95 -0.71
CA TRP A 11 -22.63 6.10 -1.78
C TRP A 11 -22.01 6.90 -2.93
N ARG A 12 -22.63 8.00 -3.34
CA ARG A 12 -22.09 8.89 -4.40
C ARG A 12 -20.74 9.51 -3.99
N LYS A 13 -20.58 9.92 -2.73
CA LYS A 13 -19.32 10.47 -2.23
C LYS A 13 -18.23 9.39 -2.21
N THR A 14 -18.53 8.19 -1.73
CA THR A 14 -17.61 7.06 -1.72
C THR A 14 -17.21 6.63 -3.14
N ALA A 15 -18.18 6.55 -4.07
CA ALA A 15 -17.90 6.24 -5.46
C ALA A 15 -17.01 7.30 -6.11
N MET A 16 -17.27 8.59 -5.86
CA MET A 16 -16.44 9.68 -6.37
C MET A 16 -15.00 9.61 -5.81
N GLN A 17 -14.85 9.36 -4.51
CA GLN A 17 -13.53 9.20 -3.88
C GLN A 17 -12.77 8.00 -4.47
N ALA A 18 -13.45 6.85 -4.63
CA ALA A 18 -12.87 5.67 -5.25
C ALA A 18 -12.46 5.91 -6.71
N THR A 19 -13.30 6.62 -7.48
CA THR A 19 -13.00 6.96 -8.88
C THR A 19 -11.81 7.92 -8.98
N VAL A 20 -11.77 8.96 -8.14
CA VAL A 20 -10.64 9.90 -8.09
C VAL A 20 -9.36 9.17 -7.69
N GLY A 21 -9.42 8.30 -6.69
CA GLY A 21 -8.28 7.48 -6.27
C GLY A 21 -7.79 6.54 -7.38
N ALA A 22 -8.71 5.89 -8.09
CA ALA A 22 -8.36 5.01 -9.21
C ALA A 22 -7.73 5.79 -10.37
N ILE A 23 -8.27 6.96 -10.73
CA ILE A 23 -7.73 7.81 -11.80
C ILE A 23 -6.35 8.35 -11.39
N ALA A 24 -6.20 8.83 -10.15
CA ALA A 24 -4.92 9.32 -9.64
C ALA A 24 -3.87 8.20 -9.58
N GLY A 25 -4.27 7.00 -9.15
CA GLY A 25 -3.41 5.82 -9.12
C GLY A 25 -2.96 5.37 -10.51
N ALA A 26 -3.91 5.22 -11.43
CA ALA A 26 -3.63 4.84 -12.82
C ALA A 26 -2.80 5.91 -13.55
N GLY A 27 -3.15 7.19 -13.40
CA GLY A 27 -2.42 8.31 -13.99
C GLY A 27 -1.01 8.44 -13.44
N GLY A 28 -0.84 8.36 -12.12
CA GLY A 28 0.47 8.40 -11.49
C GLY A 28 1.35 7.22 -11.88
N MET A 29 0.77 6.03 -11.98
CA MET A 29 1.50 4.85 -12.46
C MET A 29 1.92 4.99 -13.93
N SER A 30 1.03 5.49 -14.80
CA SER A 30 1.36 5.73 -16.21
C SER A 30 2.50 6.74 -16.36
N VAL A 31 2.46 7.85 -15.61
CA VAL A 31 3.54 8.84 -15.60
C VAL A 31 4.83 8.23 -15.06
N GLY A 32 4.78 7.45 -13.98
CA GLY A 32 5.94 6.77 -13.43
C GLY A 32 6.59 5.80 -14.42
N LEU A 33 5.79 5.01 -15.14
CA LEU A 33 6.27 4.09 -16.17
C LEU A 33 6.84 4.84 -17.37
N THR A 34 6.16 5.87 -17.89
CA THR A 34 6.68 6.65 -19.03
C THR A 34 8.00 7.37 -18.71
N LEU A 35 8.16 7.88 -17.49
CA LEU A 35 9.44 8.45 -17.05
C LEU A 35 10.54 7.39 -16.94
N ALA A 36 10.19 6.17 -16.53
CA ALA A 36 11.12 5.06 -16.46
C ALA A 36 11.49 4.52 -17.86
N GLU A 37 10.52 4.42 -18.79
CA GLU A 37 10.74 4.02 -20.19
C GLU A 37 11.57 5.04 -20.96
N GLY A 38 11.41 6.33 -20.67
CA GLY A 38 12.16 7.42 -21.32
C GLY A 38 13.68 7.37 -21.07
N GLN A 39 14.14 6.56 -20.14
CA GLN A 39 15.58 6.34 -19.87
C GLN A 39 16.25 5.29 -20.77
N GLY A 40 15.54 4.72 -21.72
CA GLY A 40 16.05 3.81 -22.76
C GLY A 40 16.72 2.54 -22.21
N GLY A 41 16.15 1.36 -22.50
CA GLY A 41 16.75 0.07 -22.15
C GLY A 41 16.15 -0.62 -20.92
N VAL A 42 14.97 -0.18 -20.47
CA VAL A 42 14.25 -0.85 -19.37
C VAL A 42 13.24 -1.84 -19.96
N ASP A 43 13.41 -3.11 -19.67
CA ASP A 43 12.47 -4.18 -20.06
C ASP A 43 11.49 -4.46 -18.93
N TRP A 44 10.30 -3.87 -19.02
CA TRP A 44 9.25 -4.02 -18.02
C TRP A 44 8.52 -5.36 -18.18
N ALA A 45 9.01 -6.38 -17.50
CA ALA A 45 8.24 -7.62 -17.32
C ALA A 45 6.95 -7.34 -16.50
N PRO A 46 5.84 -8.07 -16.74
CA PRO A 46 4.58 -7.89 -16.00
C PRO A 46 4.75 -7.95 -14.47
N SER A 47 5.60 -8.84 -13.96
CA SER A 47 5.90 -8.95 -12.53
C SER A 47 6.55 -7.69 -11.95
N SER A 48 7.45 -7.03 -12.70
CA SER A 48 8.08 -5.77 -12.29
C SER A 48 7.07 -4.62 -12.29
N ILE A 49 6.16 -4.56 -13.28
CA ILE A 49 5.09 -3.56 -13.34
C ILE A 49 4.16 -3.68 -12.13
N ILE A 50 3.74 -4.91 -11.80
CA ILE A 50 2.84 -5.17 -10.66
C ILE A 50 3.52 -4.74 -9.35
N LEU A 51 4.79 -5.13 -9.14
CA LEU A 51 5.53 -4.75 -7.93
C LEU A 51 5.72 -3.24 -7.83
N PHE A 52 6.04 -2.58 -8.94
CA PHE A 52 6.14 -1.12 -9.00
C PHE A 52 4.81 -0.46 -8.62
N GLY A 53 3.69 -0.96 -9.15
CA GLY A 53 2.35 -0.48 -8.82
C GLY A 53 1.99 -0.64 -7.35
N VAL A 54 2.31 -1.79 -6.74
CA VAL A 54 2.12 -2.01 -5.30
C VAL A 54 2.94 -1.01 -4.49
N GLY A 55 4.22 -0.83 -4.81
CA GLY A 55 5.09 0.14 -4.15
C GLY A 55 4.59 1.58 -4.30
N PHE A 56 4.09 1.92 -5.49
CA PHE A 56 3.51 3.23 -5.77
C PHE A 56 2.27 3.53 -4.90
N ILE A 57 1.38 2.54 -4.70
CA ILE A 57 0.22 2.69 -3.83
C ILE A 57 0.66 2.93 -2.38
N PHE A 58 1.67 2.19 -1.87
CA PHE A 58 2.23 2.44 -0.55
C PHE A 58 2.80 3.86 -0.44
N ALA A 59 3.57 4.32 -1.42
CA ALA A 59 4.13 5.67 -1.44
C ALA A 59 3.04 6.75 -1.46
N LEU A 60 1.99 6.57 -2.26
CA LEU A 60 0.84 7.47 -2.29
C LEU A 60 0.12 7.52 -0.93
N MET A 61 -0.16 6.37 -0.32
CA MET A 61 -0.78 6.33 1.02
C MET A 61 0.07 7.07 2.03
N GLY A 62 1.38 6.83 2.05
CA GLY A 62 2.31 7.54 2.91
C GLY A 62 2.30 9.05 2.66
N LEU A 63 2.32 9.46 1.38
CA LEU A 63 2.27 10.87 1.00
C LEU A 63 0.97 11.56 1.49
N PHE A 64 -0.19 10.93 1.26
CA PHE A 64 -1.48 11.49 1.68
C PHE A 64 -1.59 11.62 3.20
N VAL A 65 -1.19 10.59 3.95
CA VAL A 65 -1.17 10.65 5.42
C VAL A 65 -0.17 11.69 5.89
N GLY A 66 1.03 11.75 5.30
CA GLY A 66 2.06 12.71 5.65
C GLY A 66 1.64 14.17 5.40
N LEU A 67 1.02 14.45 4.25
CA LEU A 67 0.49 15.78 3.96
C LEU A 67 -0.66 16.15 4.91
N GLY A 68 -1.54 15.19 5.22
CA GLY A 68 -2.63 15.39 6.19
C GLY A 68 -2.12 15.72 7.59
N THR A 69 -1.09 15.04 8.06
CA THR A 69 -0.48 15.26 9.38
C THR A 69 0.40 16.52 9.44
N ALA A 70 1.02 16.91 8.31
CA ALA A 70 1.82 18.13 8.24
C ALA A 70 0.96 19.40 8.24
N ALA A 71 -0.21 19.35 7.61
CA ALA A 71 -1.12 20.50 7.48
C ALA A 71 -2.57 20.14 7.94
N PRO A 72 -2.79 19.88 9.25
CA PRO A 72 -4.06 19.36 9.75
C PRO A 72 -5.23 20.31 9.46
N ASN A 73 -5.04 21.61 9.58
CA ASN A 73 -6.09 22.61 9.40
C ASN A 73 -6.46 22.88 7.94
N LEU A 74 -5.51 22.72 6.99
CA LEU A 74 -5.72 23.05 5.58
C LEU A 74 -6.19 21.84 4.79
N VAL A 75 -5.58 20.70 5.01
CA VAL A 75 -5.71 19.50 4.18
C VAL A 75 -6.12 18.28 5.00
N GLY A 76 -5.64 18.17 6.24
CA GLY A 76 -5.79 16.98 7.07
C GLY A 76 -7.24 16.56 7.27
N ARG A 77 -8.12 17.48 7.66
CA ARG A 77 -9.56 17.21 7.85
C ARG A 77 -10.27 16.67 6.62
N ARG A 78 -9.84 17.13 5.42
CA ARG A 78 -10.45 16.69 4.15
C ARG A 78 -9.89 15.36 3.64
N LEU A 79 -8.58 15.14 3.83
CA LEU A 79 -7.90 13.92 3.35
C LEU A 79 -8.08 12.75 4.31
N LEU A 80 -7.97 12.98 5.62
CA LEU A 80 -7.98 11.92 6.62
C LEU A 80 -9.39 11.61 7.16
N ASN A 81 -10.41 12.33 6.68
CA ASN A 81 -11.82 12.15 7.10
C ASN A 81 -12.03 12.19 8.63
N VAL A 82 -11.27 13.06 9.32
CA VAL A 82 -11.29 13.22 10.77
C VAL A 82 -12.24 14.36 11.15
N ALA A 83 -12.92 14.25 12.29
CA ALA A 83 -13.91 15.23 12.72
C ALA A 83 -13.25 16.57 13.09
N ASP A 84 -12.16 16.52 13.86
CA ASP A 84 -11.44 17.70 14.35
C ASP A 84 -9.93 17.63 14.08
N ALA A 85 -9.33 18.82 13.91
CA ALA A 85 -7.88 18.93 13.70
C ALA A 85 -7.08 18.56 14.96
N GLU A 86 -7.69 18.66 16.14
CA GLU A 86 -7.07 18.31 17.43
C GLU A 86 -6.74 16.81 17.50
N GLU A 87 -7.64 15.94 16.99
CA GLU A 87 -7.42 14.50 16.90
C GLU A 87 -6.15 14.17 16.08
N ILE A 88 -5.91 14.92 14.99
CA ILE A 88 -4.69 14.75 14.16
C ILE A 88 -3.44 15.21 14.93
N VAL A 89 -3.56 16.25 15.74
CA VAL A 89 -2.42 16.78 16.51
C VAL A 89 -2.04 15.81 17.63
N GLU A 90 -3.00 15.20 18.30
CA GLU A 90 -2.77 14.19 19.34
C GLU A 90 -2.07 12.94 18.77
N GLU A 91 -2.50 12.46 17.59
CA GLU A 91 -1.94 11.27 16.95
C GLU A 91 -0.80 11.57 15.97
N ARG A 92 -0.34 12.83 15.88
CA ARG A 92 0.63 13.28 14.89
C ARG A 92 1.91 12.43 14.84
N SER A 93 2.41 12.00 15.97
CA SER A 93 3.62 11.19 16.07
C SER A 93 3.42 9.81 15.44
N SER A 94 2.32 9.14 15.77
CA SER A 94 1.97 7.81 15.26
C SER A 94 1.64 7.85 13.77
N MET A 95 0.81 8.82 13.35
CA MET A 95 0.44 9.01 11.94
C MET A 95 1.65 9.37 11.08
N GLY A 96 2.54 10.25 11.61
CA GLY A 96 3.77 10.64 10.94
C GLY A 96 4.74 9.47 10.76
N ALA A 97 4.91 8.65 11.79
CA ALA A 97 5.73 7.44 11.71
C ALA A 97 5.16 6.45 10.68
N SER A 98 3.86 6.19 10.72
CA SER A 98 3.18 5.31 9.75
C SER A 98 3.32 5.82 8.32
N SER A 99 3.16 7.13 8.11
CA SER A 99 3.37 7.80 6.82
C SER A 99 4.80 7.58 6.30
N ALA A 100 5.81 7.85 7.14
CA ALA A 100 7.20 7.66 6.78
C ALA A 100 7.49 6.19 6.44
N CYS A 101 6.95 5.26 7.23
CA CYS A 101 7.06 3.82 6.96
C CYS A 101 6.48 3.46 5.59
N CYS A 102 5.28 3.90 5.26
CA CYS A 102 4.65 3.64 3.97
C CYS A 102 5.45 4.24 2.80
N LEU A 103 5.97 5.47 2.95
CA LEU A 103 6.81 6.11 1.93
C LEU A 103 8.10 5.34 1.67
N VAL A 104 8.83 5.00 2.74
CA VAL A 104 10.11 4.28 2.64
C VAL A 104 9.90 2.88 2.07
N LEU A 105 8.87 2.16 2.52
CA LEU A 105 8.52 0.85 1.98
C LEU A 105 8.14 0.94 0.50
N GLY A 106 7.27 1.87 0.14
CA GLY A 106 6.86 2.08 -1.24
C GLY A 106 8.05 2.39 -2.15
N ALA A 107 8.95 3.28 -1.71
CA ALA A 107 10.16 3.61 -2.44
C ALA A 107 11.10 2.40 -2.60
N ALA A 108 11.27 1.57 -1.56
CA ALA A 108 12.10 0.37 -1.62
C ALA A 108 11.53 -0.69 -2.59
N LEU A 109 10.21 -0.88 -2.62
CA LEU A 109 9.53 -1.79 -3.56
C LEU A 109 9.66 -1.29 -5.01
N MET A 110 9.45 0.01 -5.24
CA MET A 110 9.63 0.63 -6.56
C MET A 110 11.08 0.53 -7.03
N LEU A 111 12.04 0.76 -6.13
CA LEU A 111 13.47 0.63 -6.43
C LEU A 111 13.84 -0.80 -6.84
N LEU A 112 13.33 -1.80 -6.12
CA LEU A 112 13.56 -3.21 -6.47
C LEU A 112 12.95 -3.54 -7.83
N ALA A 113 11.70 -3.15 -8.08
CA ALA A 113 11.03 -3.38 -9.35
C ALA A 113 11.79 -2.73 -10.53
N TYR A 114 12.21 -1.46 -10.38
CA TYR A 114 13.00 -0.74 -11.37
C TYR A 114 14.38 -1.39 -11.60
N SER A 115 15.08 -1.76 -10.52
CA SER A 115 16.41 -2.36 -10.62
C SER A 115 16.38 -3.69 -11.38
N VAL A 116 15.35 -4.49 -11.20
CA VAL A 116 15.17 -5.76 -11.93
C VAL A 116 14.81 -5.48 -13.38
N ALA A 117 13.91 -4.53 -13.66
CA ALA A 117 13.51 -4.19 -15.02
C ALA A 117 14.64 -3.55 -15.84
N ALA A 118 15.44 -2.67 -15.24
CA ALA A 118 16.56 -1.99 -15.89
C ALA A 118 17.84 -2.85 -15.98
N GLY A 119 17.95 -3.91 -15.20
CA GLY A 119 19.08 -4.85 -15.25
C GLY A 119 20.44 -4.15 -15.15
N ALA A 120 21.26 -4.27 -16.17
CA ALA A 120 22.59 -3.68 -16.24
C ALA A 120 22.59 -2.13 -16.36
N ALA A 121 21.49 -1.53 -16.80
CA ALA A 121 21.32 -0.08 -16.91
C ALA A 121 20.80 0.57 -15.60
N ALA A 122 20.48 -0.22 -14.58
CA ALA A 122 19.98 0.28 -13.32
C ALA A 122 21.04 1.10 -12.57
N LEU A 123 20.62 2.21 -11.96
CA LEU A 123 21.48 3.02 -11.07
C LEU A 123 21.93 2.24 -9.82
N VAL A 124 21.08 1.33 -9.36
CA VAL A 124 21.30 0.44 -8.20
C VAL A 124 21.14 -0.98 -8.68
N SER A 125 22.10 -1.86 -8.38
CA SER A 125 21.98 -3.26 -8.77
C SER A 125 20.79 -3.95 -8.09
N PRO A 126 20.17 -4.95 -8.73
CA PRO A 126 19.05 -5.70 -8.12
C PRO A 126 19.39 -6.28 -6.75
N ALA A 127 20.62 -6.76 -6.57
CA ALA A 127 21.10 -7.27 -5.29
C ALA A 127 21.15 -6.18 -4.21
N ALA A 128 21.64 -4.97 -4.54
CA ALA A 128 21.66 -3.86 -3.60
C ALA A 128 20.25 -3.39 -3.25
N ALA A 129 19.34 -3.29 -4.24
CA ALA A 129 17.94 -2.94 -4.01
C ALA A 129 17.24 -3.97 -3.10
N TYR A 130 17.54 -5.26 -3.27
CA TYR A 130 17.04 -6.31 -2.39
C TYR A 130 17.54 -6.13 -0.94
N TRP A 131 18.83 -5.86 -0.74
CA TRP A 131 19.36 -5.62 0.61
C TRP A 131 18.75 -4.36 1.26
N ILE A 132 18.54 -3.29 0.48
CA ILE A 132 17.83 -2.10 0.96
C ILE A 132 16.42 -2.49 1.44
N LEU A 133 15.67 -3.25 0.65
CA LEU A 133 14.34 -3.73 1.05
C LEU A 133 14.39 -4.55 2.33
N LEU A 134 15.36 -5.47 2.49
CA LEU A 134 15.52 -6.27 3.71
C LEU A 134 15.83 -5.41 4.94
N VAL A 135 16.69 -4.40 4.80
CA VAL A 135 17.00 -3.47 5.90
C VAL A 135 15.75 -2.68 6.29
N VAL A 136 14.99 -2.20 5.31
CA VAL A 136 13.71 -1.49 5.54
C VAL A 136 12.72 -2.40 6.27
N LEU A 137 12.53 -3.63 5.82
CA LEU A 137 11.62 -4.60 6.46
C LEU A 137 12.08 -4.97 7.87
N GLY A 138 13.38 -5.21 8.07
CA GLY A 138 13.93 -5.49 9.38
C GLY A 138 13.72 -4.32 10.35
N GLY A 139 13.95 -3.09 9.88
CA GLY A 139 13.70 -1.87 10.64
C GLY A 139 12.22 -1.73 11.02
N PHE A 140 11.30 -1.97 10.08
CA PHE A 140 9.86 -1.93 10.38
C PHE A 140 9.43 -3.01 11.36
N THR A 141 9.93 -4.22 11.19
CA THR A 141 9.66 -5.30 12.14
C THR A 141 10.12 -4.93 13.55
N ALA A 142 11.34 -4.40 13.68
CA ALA A 142 11.87 -3.97 14.96
C ALA A 142 11.02 -2.83 15.59
N VAL A 143 10.67 -1.81 14.80
CA VAL A 143 9.80 -0.70 15.25
C VAL A 143 8.42 -1.21 15.63
N SER A 144 7.82 -2.08 14.82
CA SER A 144 6.50 -2.66 15.11
C SER A 144 6.48 -3.49 16.39
N LEU A 145 7.51 -4.28 16.64
CA LEU A 145 7.64 -5.07 17.87
C LEU A 145 7.82 -4.16 19.09
N TRP A 146 8.61 -3.09 18.94
CA TRP A 146 8.80 -2.12 20.00
C TRP A 146 7.51 -1.35 20.31
N MET A 147 6.79 -0.90 19.28
CA MET A 147 5.53 -0.18 19.43
C MET A 147 4.36 -1.06 19.89
N TRP A 148 4.45 -2.37 19.73
CA TRP A 148 3.37 -3.30 20.09
C TRP A 148 2.84 -3.14 21.52
N GLN A 149 3.71 -2.79 22.45
CA GLN A 149 3.35 -2.55 23.85
C GLN A 149 2.60 -1.25 24.07
N SER A 150 2.76 -0.29 23.17
CA SER A 150 2.12 1.04 23.23
C SER A 150 0.80 1.10 22.46
N PHE A 151 0.47 0.05 21.69
CA PHE A 151 -0.78 0.00 20.95
C PHE A 151 -1.96 -0.19 21.89
N ASP A 152 -3.00 0.62 21.68
CA ASP A 152 -4.29 0.40 22.30
C ASP A 152 -4.95 -0.88 21.75
N GLU A 153 -6.05 -1.29 22.37
CA GLU A 153 -6.75 -2.52 21.98
C GLU A 153 -7.27 -2.45 20.55
N LEU A 154 -7.69 -1.28 20.06
CA LEU A 154 -8.20 -1.11 18.70
C LEU A 154 -7.10 -1.38 17.66
N TRP A 155 -5.94 -0.76 17.82
CA TRP A 155 -4.82 -0.92 16.90
C TRP A 155 -4.26 -2.34 16.92
N ARG A 156 -4.22 -2.96 18.12
CA ARG A 156 -3.80 -4.35 18.27
C ARG A 156 -4.73 -5.31 17.54
N GLN A 157 -6.03 -5.17 17.72
CA GLN A 157 -7.03 -5.99 17.03
C GLN A 157 -7.01 -5.77 15.51
N LEU A 158 -6.83 -4.52 15.07
CA LEU A 158 -6.73 -4.19 13.65
C LEU A 158 -5.50 -4.87 13.02
N THR A 159 -4.36 -4.81 13.69
CA THR A 159 -3.12 -5.44 13.21
C THR A 159 -3.27 -6.96 13.11
N VAL A 160 -3.88 -7.61 14.11
CA VAL A 160 -4.14 -9.05 14.08
C VAL A 160 -5.11 -9.41 12.95
N GLU A 161 -6.18 -8.64 12.75
CA GLU A 161 -7.16 -8.87 11.67
C GLU A 161 -6.49 -8.73 10.29
N ILE A 162 -5.70 -7.67 10.07
CA ILE A 162 -4.95 -7.46 8.83
C ILE A 162 -3.99 -8.63 8.58
N SER A 163 -3.23 -9.03 9.59
CA SER A 163 -2.28 -10.14 9.47
C SER A 163 -2.98 -11.47 9.14
N ALA A 164 -4.12 -11.75 9.77
CA ALA A 164 -4.90 -12.94 9.50
C ALA A 164 -5.46 -12.96 8.07
N ILE A 165 -6.02 -11.86 7.60
CA ILE A 165 -6.53 -11.75 6.21
C ILE A 165 -5.38 -11.90 5.22
N THR A 166 -4.26 -11.19 5.44
CA THR A 166 -3.06 -11.27 4.58
C THR A 166 -2.55 -12.70 4.47
N GLY A 167 -2.37 -13.38 5.60
CA GLY A 167 -1.86 -14.75 5.63
C GLY A 167 -2.79 -15.73 4.92
N ASN A 168 -4.12 -15.63 5.14
CA ASN A 168 -5.10 -16.48 4.46
C ASN A 168 -5.13 -16.23 2.95
N VAL A 169 -5.12 -14.98 2.50
CA VAL A 169 -5.11 -14.64 1.07
C VAL A 169 -3.82 -15.13 0.40
N MET A 170 -2.66 -14.88 1.02
CA MET A 170 -1.39 -15.37 0.51
C MET A 170 -1.36 -16.90 0.39
N MET A 171 -1.79 -17.61 1.43
CA MET A 171 -1.83 -19.06 1.44
C MET A 171 -2.76 -19.60 0.37
N LEU A 172 -3.97 -19.04 0.24
CA LEU A 172 -4.94 -19.47 -0.77
C LEU A 172 -4.38 -19.27 -2.19
N VAL A 173 -3.87 -18.08 -2.49
CA VAL A 173 -3.33 -17.77 -3.82
C VAL A 173 -2.09 -18.61 -4.12
N ALA A 174 -1.20 -18.79 -3.16
CA ALA A 174 0.00 -19.62 -3.33
C ALA A 174 -0.34 -21.08 -3.62
N ILE A 175 -1.33 -21.66 -2.91
CA ILE A 175 -1.78 -23.04 -3.14
C ILE A 175 -2.44 -23.17 -4.52
N VAL A 176 -3.38 -22.26 -4.85
CA VAL A 176 -4.12 -22.33 -6.11
C VAL A 176 -3.19 -22.09 -7.30
N TRP A 177 -2.40 -21.04 -7.27
CA TRP A 177 -1.49 -20.70 -8.39
C TRP A 177 -0.30 -21.66 -8.47
N GLY A 178 0.34 -21.96 -7.34
CA GLY A 178 1.45 -22.91 -7.29
C GLY A 178 1.01 -24.33 -7.65
N GLY A 179 -0.17 -24.76 -7.18
CA GLY A 179 -0.76 -26.05 -7.54
C GLY A 179 -1.12 -26.14 -9.03
N ALA A 180 -1.72 -25.09 -9.59
CA ALA A 180 -2.04 -25.02 -11.01
C ALA A 180 -0.76 -25.03 -11.88
N ALA A 181 0.28 -24.36 -11.45
CA ALA A 181 1.58 -24.37 -12.13
C ALA A 181 2.26 -25.75 -12.05
N ALA A 182 2.20 -26.41 -10.89
CA ALA A 182 2.72 -27.76 -10.74
C ALA A 182 1.96 -28.80 -11.58
N ALA A 183 0.67 -28.54 -11.84
CA ALA A 183 -0.17 -29.35 -12.74
C ALA A 183 -0.05 -28.95 -14.22
N GLU A 184 0.88 -28.05 -14.56
CA GLU A 184 1.12 -27.54 -15.93
C GLU A 184 -0.11 -26.83 -16.56
N LEU A 185 -1.07 -26.40 -15.73
CA LEU A 185 -2.28 -25.67 -16.19
C LEU A 185 -2.02 -24.18 -16.45
N THR A 186 -1.01 -23.60 -15.78
CA THR A 186 -0.63 -22.19 -15.90
C THR A 186 0.88 -22.02 -15.78
N ALA A 187 1.39 -20.86 -16.21
CA ALA A 187 2.76 -20.46 -15.91
C ALA A 187 2.93 -20.27 -14.39
N GLY A 188 4.06 -20.72 -13.86
CA GLY A 188 4.40 -20.55 -12.43
C GLY A 188 4.66 -19.09 -12.05
N PRO A 189 4.53 -18.76 -10.74
CA PRO A 189 4.84 -17.44 -10.25
C PRO A 189 6.32 -17.11 -10.42
N GLN A 190 6.60 -15.92 -10.89
CA GLN A 190 7.96 -15.38 -10.93
C GLN A 190 8.40 -14.91 -9.51
N PRO A 191 9.70 -14.80 -9.22
CA PRO A 191 10.15 -14.36 -7.89
C PRO A 191 9.55 -13.04 -7.42
N LEU A 192 9.38 -12.05 -8.31
CA LEU A 192 8.76 -10.77 -7.97
C LEU A 192 7.25 -10.88 -7.73
N ASP A 193 6.57 -11.87 -8.30
CA ASP A 193 5.14 -12.08 -8.06
C ASP A 193 4.87 -12.46 -6.61
N LEU A 194 5.81 -13.20 -5.97
CA LEU A 194 5.69 -13.54 -4.55
C LEU A 194 5.81 -12.30 -3.65
N VAL A 195 6.70 -11.38 -4.00
CA VAL A 195 6.84 -10.10 -3.28
C VAL A 195 5.59 -9.24 -3.47
N SER A 196 5.11 -9.16 -4.71
CA SER A 196 3.87 -8.43 -5.05
C SER A 196 2.66 -9.03 -4.35
N LEU A 197 2.56 -10.36 -4.28
CA LEU A 197 1.49 -11.06 -3.57
C LEU A 197 1.51 -10.73 -2.08
N ALA A 198 2.68 -10.74 -1.44
CA ALA A 198 2.82 -10.45 -0.03
C ALA A 198 2.32 -9.03 0.29
N PHE A 199 2.84 -8.02 -0.38
CA PHE A 199 2.48 -6.63 -0.12
C PHE A 199 1.11 -6.25 -0.69
N GLY A 200 0.71 -6.80 -1.82
CA GLY A 200 -0.62 -6.59 -2.40
C GLY A 200 -1.73 -7.17 -1.53
N SER A 201 -1.54 -8.37 -0.97
CA SER A 201 -2.50 -8.96 -0.02
C SER A 201 -2.57 -8.18 1.28
N MET A 202 -1.46 -7.60 1.76
CA MET A 202 -1.44 -6.74 2.93
C MET A 202 -2.21 -5.44 2.68
N LEU A 203 -2.03 -4.80 1.52
CA LEU A 203 -2.83 -3.63 1.13
C LEU A 203 -4.33 -3.97 1.08
N LEU A 204 -4.69 -5.06 0.41
CA LEU A 204 -6.08 -5.50 0.35
C LEU A 204 -6.66 -5.74 1.75
N ALA A 205 -5.91 -6.40 2.63
CA ALA A 205 -6.32 -6.65 4.01
C ALA A 205 -6.54 -5.36 4.80
N CYS A 206 -5.68 -4.35 4.62
CA CYS A 206 -5.86 -3.03 5.23
C CYS A 206 -7.17 -2.38 4.80
N PHE A 207 -7.49 -2.38 3.51
CA PHE A 207 -8.74 -1.81 2.99
C PHE A 207 -9.97 -2.59 3.47
N VAL A 208 -9.90 -3.93 3.49
CA VAL A 208 -11.00 -4.78 3.97
C VAL A 208 -11.25 -4.54 5.46
N ALA A 209 -10.21 -4.54 6.29
CA ALA A 209 -10.34 -4.35 7.73
C ALA A 209 -10.85 -2.92 8.06
N ALA A 210 -10.32 -1.89 7.42
CA ALA A 210 -10.78 -0.51 7.58
C ALA A 210 -12.24 -0.33 7.12
N GLY A 211 -12.61 -0.96 5.98
CA GLY A 211 -13.97 -0.92 5.47
C GLY A 211 -14.99 -1.61 6.38
N ARG A 212 -14.65 -2.80 6.91
CA ARG A 212 -15.51 -3.54 7.85
C ARG A 212 -15.77 -2.79 9.16
N ARG A 213 -14.81 -2.00 9.62
CA ARG A 213 -14.92 -1.18 10.82
C ARG A 213 -15.56 0.19 10.56
N GLY A 214 -16.00 0.47 9.33
CA GLY A 214 -16.63 1.74 8.98
C GLY A 214 -15.69 2.95 8.99
N MET A 215 -14.37 2.73 9.07
CA MET A 215 -13.38 3.82 9.09
C MET A 215 -13.34 4.59 7.76
N MET A 216 -13.83 3.97 6.68
CA MET A 216 -13.97 4.61 5.37
C MET A 216 -15.31 5.35 5.19
N ALA A 217 -16.23 5.27 6.15
CA ALA A 217 -17.50 5.98 6.06
C ALA A 217 -17.25 7.49 6.20
N PRO A 218 -17.80 8.34 5.32
CA PRO A 218 -17.65 9.78 5.43
C PRO A 218 -18.35 10.26 6.72
N ARG A 219 -17.63 10.95 7.58
CA ARG A 219 -18.11 11.64 8.78
C ARG A 219 -18.50 13.07 8.46
#